data_ad4906b3eb6fbce9e203f34b161b19cc
#
_entry.id   ad4906b3eb6fbce9e203f34b161b19cc
#
_cell.length_a   1.000
_cell.length_b   1.000
_cell.length_c   1.000
_cell.angle_alpha   90.00
_cell.angle_beta   90.00
_cell.angle_gamma   90.00
#
_symmetry.space_group_name_H-M   'P 1'
#
loop_
_entity.id
_entity.type
_entity.pdbx_description
1 polymer ?
#
loop_
_entity_poly.entity_id
_entity_poly.type
_entity_poly.pdbx_seq_one_letter_code
_entity_poly.pdbx_strand_id
1 'polypeptide(L)'
;MPYSNNLGFIKRTYLFLKFATKTIWVSLFEKYDIIFASSTPLTVGIPGIFAKWIRRKKFVFEVRDLWPELPKAMGVIKNPIVLWGVGILEYMCYHSADKLIGLSKGIADGIEKRGIAKAIIKTIPNGCDLDIFSTIIDSQRPIETEIGDFLCLYSGTHGVANGLDILIDVAEILTQKKRGDIKFVLIGQGKYK
;
A
#
# COMPACT_ATOMS: atom_id res chain seq x y z
N MET A 1 -0.37 7.35 18.15
CA MET A 1 -0.09 6.00 18.69
C MET A 1 1.26 5.57 18.17
N PRO A 2 2.20 5.11 18.98
CA PRO A 2 3.47 4.59 18.47
C PRO A 2 3.21 3.29 17.70
N TYR A 3 3.68 3.25 16.46
CA TYR A 3 3.58 2.11 15.56
C TYR A 3 4.97 1.77 15.02
N SER A 4 5.28 0.48 14.90
CA SER A 4 6.51 -0.01 14.28
C SER A 4 6.21 -1.22 13.41
N ASN A 5 6.88 -1.31 12.26
CA ASN A 5 6.75 -2.45 11.36
C ASN A 5 7.30 -3.77 11.95
N ASN A 6 8.09 -3.69 13.03
CA ASN A 6 8.65 -4.85 13.74
C ASN A 6 7.66 -5.51 14.72
N LEU A 7 6.44 -4.97 14.85
CA LEU A 7 5.41 -5.54 15.73
C LEU A 7 4.84 -6.83 15.14
N GLY A 8 4.63 -7.84 16.00
CA GLY A 8 3.96 -9.07 15.62
C GLY A 8 2.52 -8.84 15.15
N PHE A 9 1.99 -9.78 14.36
CA PHE A 9 0.66 -9.69 13.71
C PHE A 9 -0.49 -9.33 14.68
N ILE A 10 -0.57 -10.00 15.83
CA ILE A 10 -1.64 -9.77 16.83
C ILE A 10 -1.60 -8.32 17.36
N LYS A 11 -0.41 -7.82 17.70
CA LYS A 11 -0.24 -6.46 18.23
C LYS A 11 -0.57 -5.41 17.17
N ARG A 12 -0.23 -5.65 15.92
CA ARG A 12 -0.59 -4.79 14.78
C ARG A 12 -2.10 -4.74 14.58
N THR A 13 -2.76 -5.90 14.57
CA THR A 13 -4.23 -5.99 14.43
C THR A 13 -4.93 -5.25 15.57
N TYR A 14 -4.48 -5.42 16.82
CA TYR A 14 -5.00 -4.68 17.96
C TYR A 14 -4.86 -3.16 17.79
N LEU A 15 -3.70 -2.67 17.33
CA LEU A 15 -3.48 -1.25 17.09
C LEU A 15 -4.37 -0.71 15.97
N PHE A 16 -4.61 -1.47 14.91
CA PHE A 16 -5.52 -1.08 13.84
C PHE A 16 -6.96 -0.99 14.32
N LEU A 17 -7.42 -1.95 15.11
CA LEU A 17 -8.77 -1.90 15.71
C LEU A 17 -8.91 -0.73 16.69
N LYS A 18 -7.90 -0.51 17.54
CA LYS A 18 -7.87 0.63 18.45
C LYS A 18 -7.86 1.97 17.72
N PHE A 19 -7.16 2.06 16.59
CA PHE A 19 -7.21 3.24 15.72
C PHE A 19 -8.61 3.41 15.14
N ALA A 20 -9.19 2.36 14.57
CA ALA A 20 -10.53 2.39 14.00
C ALA A 20 -11.58 2.84 15.01
N THR A 21 -11.57 2.29 16.24
CA THR A 21 -12.54 2.70 17.29
C THR A 21 -12.41 4.16 17.67
N LYS A 22 -11.17 4.69 17.83
CA LYS A 22 -10.98 6.10 18.11
C LYS A 22 -11.43 7.01 16.95
N THR A 23 -11.16 6.60 15.71
CA THR A 23 -11.54 7.37 14.53
C THR A 23 -13.04 7.30 14.24
N ILE A 24 -13.73 6.23 14.63
CA ILE A 24 -15.21 6.18 14.65
C ILE A 24 -15.74 7.31 15.54
N TRP A 25 -15.22 7.44 16.77
CA TRP A 25 -15.65 8.50 17.67
C TRP A 25 -15.46 9.89 17.03
N VAL A 26 -14.27 10.17 16.50
CA VAL A 26 -13.98 11.43 15.80
C VAL A 26 -14.96 11.63 14.63
N SER A 27 -15.19 10.60 13.81
CA SER A 27 -16.09 10.69 12.65
C SER A 27 -17.55 10.94 13.03
N LEU A 28 -17.97 10.57 14.24
CA LEU A 28 -19.33 10.75 14.74
C LEU A 28 -19.56 12.11 15.39
N PHE A 29 -18.55 12.76 15.95
CA PHE A 29 -18.73 13.97 16.76
C PHE A 29 -18.10 15.23 16.18
N GLU A 30 -17.05 15.12 15.35
CA GLU A 30 -16.43 16.29 14.73
C GLU A 30 -17.27 16.88 13.58
N LYS A 31 -17.06 18.16 13.29
CA LYS A 31 -17.72 18.85 12.16
C LYS A 31 -16.88 18.72 10.90
N TYR A 32 -17.47 18.16 9.86
CA TYR A 32 -16.88 18.06 8.51
C TYR A 32 -17.99 17.78 7.48
N ASP A 33 -17.70 17.95 6.21
CA ASP A 33 -18.64 17.71 5.10
C ASP A 33 -18.35 16.36 4.42
N ILE A 34 -17.08 16.03 4.28
CA ILE A 34 -16.61 14.83 3.58
C ILE A 34 -15.63 14.09 4.46
N ILE A 35 -15.73 12.76 4.51
CA ILE A 35 -14.70 11.90 5.06
C ILE A 35 -13.93 11.24 3.92
N PHE A 36 -12.60 11.35 3.97
CA PHE A 36 -11.68 10.69 3.06
C PHE A 36 -10.89 9.65 3.85
N ALA A 37 -10.94 8.40 3.39
CA ALA A 37 -10.16 7.33 4.01
C ALA A 37 -9.27 6.66 2.96
N SER A 38 -7.98 6.57 3.26
CA SER A 38 -6.97 5.93 2.41
C SER A 38 -6.58 4.59 3.01
N SER A 39 -6.90 3.48 2.33
CA SER A 39 -6.47 2.14 2.76
C SER A 39 -4.96 2.05 2.54
N THR A 40 -4.27 1.55 3.40
CA THR A 40 -3.81 0.48 4.19
C THR A 40 -3.63 0.92 5.66
N PRO A 41 -4.16 0.27 6.62
CA PRO A 41 -4.92 -0.99 6.54
C PRO A 41 -6.39 -0.77 6.13
N LEU A 42 -7.06 -1.83 5.68
CA LEU A 42 -8.48 -1.77 5.26
C LEU A 42 -9.42 -1.25 6.36
N THR A 43 -9.06 -1.43 7.63
CA THR A 43 -9.84 -0.96 8.80
C THR A 43 -10.02 0.55 8.87
N VAL A 44 -9.27 1.36 8.10
CA VAL A 44 -9.49 2.81 8.01
C VAL A 44 -10.81 3.16 7.33
N GLY A 45 -11.38 2.24 6.56
CA GLY A 45 -12.71 2.40 5.97
C GLY A 45 -13.86 2.36 7.00
N ILE A 46 -13.66 1.73 8.16
CA ILE A 46 -14.71 1.57 9.19
C ILE A 46 -15.29 2.93 9.63
N PRO A 47 -14.51 3.94 10.04
CA PRO A 47 -15.07 5.27 10.37
C PRO A 47 -15.81 5.92 9.19
N GLY A 48 -15.39 5.67 7.94
CA GLY A 48 -16.10 6.12 6.74
C GLY A 48 -17.49 5.52 6.60
N ILE A 49 -17.62 4.21 6.86
CA ILE A 49 -18.90 3.50 6.88
C ILE A 49 -19.83 4.13 7.94
N PHE A 50 -19.35 4.35 9.16
CA PHE A 50 -20.13 4.98 10.23
C PHE A 50 -20.53 6.42 9.88
N ALA A 51 -19.61 7.22 9.34
CA ALA A 51 -19.90 8.57 8.89
C ALA A 51 -21.00 8.60 7.80
N LYS A 52 -20.93 7.66 6.84
CA LYS A 52 -21.91 7.54 5.76
C LYS A 52 -23.30 7.18 6.29
N TRP A 53 -23.42 6.11 7.05
CA TRP A 53 -24.73 5.55 7.40
C TRP A 53 -25.37 6.21 8.61
N ILE A 54 -24.59 6.70 9.58
CA ILE A 54 -25.14 7.35 10.79
C ILE A 54 -25.28 8.85 10.59
N ARG A 55 -24.23 9.51 10.06
CA ARG A 55 -24.23 10.98 9.90
C ARG A 55 -24.62 11.46 8.50
N ARG A 56 -24.84 10.54 7.56
CA ARG A 56 -25.15 10.84 6.15
C ARG A 56 -24.11 11.74 5.48
N LYS A 57 -22.85 11.61 5.91
CA LYS A 57 -21.73 12.36 5.33
C LYS A 57 -21.27 11.71 4.02
N LYS A 58 -20.68 12.52 3.14
CA LYS A 58 -20.04 12.01 1.92
C LYS A 58 -18.79 11.21 2.30
N PHE A 59 -18.65 10.01 1.72
CA PHE A 59 -17.53 9.13 1.95
C PHE A 59 -16.76 8.87 0.67
N VAL A 60 -15.47 9.22 0.66
CA VAL A 60 -14.54 8.92 -0.41
C VAL A 60 -13.53 7.90 0.11
N PHE A 61 -13.38 6.78 -0.59
CA PHE A 61 -12.46 5.72 -0.18
C PHE A 61 -11.37 5.51 -1.23
N GLU A 62 -10.12 5.72 -0.83
CA GLU A 62 -8.95 5.45 -1.66
C GLU A 62 -8.46 4.02 -1.43
N VAL A 63 -8.42 3.26 -2.51
CA VAL A 63 -7.97 1.87 -2.53
C VAL A 63 -6.53 1.83 -3.02
N ARG A 64 -5.61 1.55 -2.11
CA ARG A 64 -4.17 1.43 -2.40
C ARG A 64 -3.79 0.01 -2.79
N ASP A 65 -4.45 -0.96 -2.17
CA ASP A 65 -4.24 -2.39 -2.39
C ASP A 65 -5.57 -3.11 -2.47
N LEU A 66 -5.66 -4.15 -3.31
CA LEU A 66 -6.85 -5.00 -3.38
C LEU A 66 -6.83 -6.02 -2.23
N TRP A 67 -7.80 -5.93 -1.37
CA TRP A 67 -8.06 -6.87 -0.29
C TRP A 67 -9.22 -7.81 -0.69
N PRO A 68 -9.25 -9.06 -0.23
CA PRO A 68 -8.22 -9.78 0.54
C PRO A 68 -7.12 -10.39 -0.34
N GLU A 69 -7.08 -10.11 -1.67
CA GLU A 69 -6.17 -10.75 -2.62
C GLU A 69 -4.71 -10.58 -2.26
N LEU A 70 -4.28 -9.34 -1.99
CA LEU A 70 -2.88 -9.06 -1.72
C LEU A 70 -2.35 -9.81 -0.50
N PRO A 71 -2.95 -9.71 0.71
CA PRO A 71 -2.49 -10.45 1.87
C PRO A 71 -2.62 -11.97 1.72
N LYS A 72 -3.56 -12.46 0.92
CA LYS A 72 -3.68 -13.88 0.57
C LYS A 72 -2.51 -14.33 -0.32
N ALA A 73 -2.22 -13.59 -1.39
CA ALA A 73 -1.14 -13.90 -2.32
C ALA A 73 0.24 -13.86 -1.62
N MET A 74 0.43 -12.92 -0.68
CA MET A 74 1.65 -12.81 0.14
C MET A 74 1.74 -13.89 1.24
N GLY A 75 0.72 -14.73 1.42
CA GLY A 75 0.69 -15.74 2.49
C GLY A 75 0.63 -15.17 3.91
N VAL A 76 0.33 -13.87 4.06
CA VAL A 76 0.22 -13.18 5.37
C VAL A 76 -1.03 -13.60 6.11
N ILE A 77 -2.13 -13.79 5.38
CA ILE A 77 -3.41 -14.27 5.93
C ILE A 77 -3.77 -15.57 5.20
N LYS A 78 -3.73 -16.69 5.94
CA LYS A 78 -4.06 -18.02 5.42
C LYS A 78 -5.40 -18.54 5.93
N ASN A 79 -5.87 -18.02 7.07
CA ASN A 79 -7.12 -18.49 7.69
C ASN A 79 -8.33 -18.05 6.85
N PRO A 80 -9.17 -18.99 6.37
CA PRO A 80 -10.30 -18.67 5.49
C PRO A 80 -11.38 -17.82 6.17
N ILE A 81 -11.59 -17.99 7.48
CA ILE A 81 -12.56 -17.18 8.25
C ILE A 81 -12.10 -15.72 8.30
N VAL A 82 -10.80 -15.48 8.51
CA VAL A 82 -10.23 -14.13 8.53
C VAL A 82 -10.33 -13.51 7.13
N LEU A 83 -10.00 -14.26 6.06
CA LEU A 83 -10.14 -13.79 4.69
C LEU A 83 -11.58 -13.44 4.34
N TRP A 84 -12.54 -14.26 4.79
CA TRP A 84 -13.97 -13.98 4.61
C TRP A 84 -14.39 -12.68 5.33
N GLY A 85 -13.99 -12.51 6.61
CA GLY A 85 -14.28 -11.29 7.35
C GLY A 85 -13.67 -10.02 6.73
N VAL A 86 -12.44 -10.13 6.21
CA VAL A 86 -11.78 -9.05 5.46
C VAL A 86 -12.52 -8.74 4.16
N GLY A 87 -12.99 -9.76 3.44
CA GLY A 87 -13.81 -9.59 2.23
C GLY A 87 -15.14 -8.89 2.50
N ILE A 88 -15.81 -9.19 3.63
CA ILE A 88 -17.00 -8.48 4.05
C ILE A 88 -16.68 -7.00 4.32
N LEU A 89 -15.58 -6.72 5.02
CA LEU A 89 -15.19 -5.34 5.30
C LEU A 89 -14.88 -4.57 4.01
N GLU A 90 -14.17 -5.19 3.06
CA GLU A 90 -13.94 -4.61 1.73
C GLU A 90 -15.27 -4.28 1.04
N TYR A 91 -16.18 -5.25 0.97
CA TYR A 91 -17.49 -5.08 0.39
C TYR A 91 -18.24 -3.89 1.01
N MET A 92 -18.25 -3.81 2.35
CA MET A 92 -18.90 -2.71 3.07
C MET A 92 -18.24 -1.35 2.76
N CYS A 93 -16.91 -1.28 2.69
CA CYS A 93 -16.19 -0.05 2.33
C CYS A 93 -16.58 0.42 0.93
N TYR A 94 -16.55 -0.48 -0.06
CA TYR A 94 -16.81 -0.14 -1.45
C TYR A 94 -18.26 0.28 -1.67
N HIS A 95 -19.24 -0.43 -1.09
CA HIS A 95 -20.66 -0.13 -1.26
C HIS A 95 -21.14 1.04 -0.41
N SER A 96 -20.41 1.45 0.62
CA SER A 96 -20.70 2.64 1.42
C SER A 96 -20.12 3.92 0.82
N ALA A 97 -19.10 3.82 -0.03
CA ALA A 97 -18.41 4.98 -0.58
C ALA A 97 -19.25 5.67 -1.67
N ASP A 98 -19.30 7.01 -1.65
CA ASP A 98 -19.89 7.82 -2.73
C ASP A 98 -18.95 7.89 -3.94
N LYS A 99 -17.64 7.83 -3.71
CA LYS A 99 -16.59 7.75 -4.73
C LYS A 99 -15.47 6.84 -4.25
N LEU A 100 -14.90 6.11 -5.20
CA LEU A 100 -13.74 5.24 -5.02
C LEU A 100 -12.57 5.74 -5.86
N ILE A 101 -11.40 5.75 -5.28
CA ILE A 101 -10.17 6.12 -5.95
C ILE A 101 -9.26 4.90 -5.99
N GLY A 102 -8.83 4.49 -7.18
CA GLY A 102 -7.78 3.49 -7.37
C GLY A 102 -6.48 4.16 -7.77
N LEU A 103 -5.36 3.78 -7.17
CA LEU A 103 -4.06 4.38 -7.47
C LEU A 103 -3.51 3.97 -8.85
N SER A 104 -4.09 2.97 -9.48
CA SER A 104 -3.73 2.53 -10.82
C SER A 104 -4.95 2.00 -11.56
N LYS A 105 -4.82 1.86 -12.89
CA LYS A 105 -5.86 1.24 -13.69
C LYS A 105 -6.15 -0.19 -13.22
N GLY A 106 -5.13 -0.97 -12.86
CA GLY A 106 -5.33 -2.34 -12.36
C GLY A 106 -6.14 -2.40 -11.07
N ILE A 107 -5.94 -1.44 -10.15
CA ILE A 107 -6.75 -1.32 -8.93
C ILE A 107 -8.19 -0.91 -9.28
N ALA A 108 -8.38 0.06 -10.17
CA ALA A 108 -9.71 0.49 -10.62
C ALA A 108 -10.48 -0.66 -11.29
N ASP A 109 -9.83 -1.43 -12.16
CA ASP A 109 -10.40 -2.62 -12.80
C ASP A 109 -10.75 -3.70 -11.75
N GLY A 110 -9.92 -3.86 -10.71
CA GLY A 110 -10.17 -4.74 -9.58
C GLY A 110 -11.42 -4.35 -8.78
N ILE A 111 -11.61 -3.06 -8.52
CA ILE A 111 -12.81 -2.53 -7.86
C ILE A 111 -14.05 -2.77 -8.72
N GLU A 112 -13.97 -2.53 -10.04
CA GLU A 112 -15.07 -2.75 -10.98
C GLU A 112 -15.50 -4.23 -11.01
N LYS A 113 -14.54 -5.16 -10.97
CA LYS A 113 -14.80 -6.61 -10.87
C LYS A 113 -15.55 -7.01 -9.59
N ARG A 114 -15.55 -6.18 -8.56
CA ARG A 114 -16.34 -6.37 -7.33
C ARG A 114 -17.79 -5.89 -7.46
N GLY A 115 -18.24 -5.54 -8.67
CA GLY A 115 -19.60 -5.10 -8.93
C GLY A 115 -19.85 -3.60 -8.69
N ILE A 116 -18.80 -2.82 -8.51
CA ILE A 116 -18.91 -1.37 -8.31
C ILE A 116 -19.04 -0.67 -9.67
N ALA A 117 -20.03 0.24 -9.78
CA ALA A 117 -20.27 1.00 -11.00
C ALA A 117 -19.07 1.89 -11.35
N LYS A 118 -18.58 1.81 -12.59
CA LYS A 118 -17.45 2.59 -13.11
C LYS A 118 -17.62 4.11 -12.92
N ALA A 119 -18.86 4.60 -12.93
CA ALA A 119 -19.17 6.02 -12.75
C ALA A 119 -18.71 6.61 -11.40
N ILE A 120 -18.58 5.78 -10.38
CA ILE A 120 -18.10 6.22 -9.06
C ILE A 120 -16.63 5.93 -8.82
N ILE A 121 -15.96 5.22 -9.74
CA ILE A 121 -14.52 4.89 -9.65
C ILE A 121 -13.72 5.94 -10.42
N LYS A 122 -12.63 6.42 -9.82
CA LYS A 122 -11.65 7.30 -10.45
C LYS A 122 -10.25 6.74 -10.27
N THR A 123 -9.43 6.82 -11.30
CA THR A 123 -8.01 6.49 -11.20
C THR A 123 -7.24 7.77 -10.91
N ILE A 124 -6.59 7.85 -9.75
CA ILE A 124 -5.74 8.96 -9.34
C ILE A 124 -4.45 8.37 -8.82
N PRO A 125 -3.36 8.35 -9.63
CA PRO A 125 -2.10 7.78 -9.22
C PRO A 125 -1.42 8.62 -8.14
N ASN A 126 -0.47 8.01 -7.41
CA ASN A 126 0.40 8.76 -6.51
C ASN A 126 1.18 9.80 -7.30
N GLY A 127 1.29 11.00 -6.74
CA GLY A 127 2.18 12.04 -7.22
C GLY A 127 3.51 12.06 -6.46
N CYS A 128 4.36 12.99 -6.82
CA CYS A 128 5.57 13.34 -6.09
C CYS A 128 5.66 14.85 -5.90
N ASP A 129 6.45 15.26 -4.93
CA ASP A 129 6.77 16.66 -4.71
C ASP A 129 7.87 17.10 -5.69
N LEU A 130 7.46 17.84 -6.73
CA LEU A 130 8.37 18.29 -7.78
C LEU A 130 9.41 19.29 -7.26
N ASP A 131 9.10 20.07 -6.23
CA ASP A 131 10.05 21.04 -5.66
C ASP A 131 11.24 20.32 -5.01
N ILE A 132 10.99 19.12 -4.47
CA ILE A 132 12.04 18.28 -3.89
C ILE A 132 12.75 17.45 -4.98
N PHE A 133 11.99 16.84 -5.89
CA PHE A 133 12.53 15.85 -6.83
C PHE A 133 13.00 16.41 -8.17
N SER A 134 12.69 17.68 -8.50
CA SER A 134 13.20 18.33 -9.70
C SER A 134 14.58 18.99 -9.52
N THR A 135 15.05 19.13 -8.28
CA THR A 135 16.37 19.72 -8.03
C THR A 135 17.46 18.77 -8.50
N ILE A 136 18.25 19.23 -9.47
CA ILE A 136 19.44 18.50 -9.91
C ILE A 136 20.50 18.61 -8.82
N ILE A 137 20.74 17.52 -8.10
CA ILE A 137 21.83 17.40 -7.14
C ILE A 137 22.98 16.68 -7.83
N ASP A 138 24.21 17.08 -7.56
CA ASP A 138 25.39 16.33 -8.02
C ASP A 138 25.26 14.86 -7.64
N SER A 139 25.19 13.99 -8.64
CA SER A 139 25.00 12.56 -8.44
C SER A 139 26.24 11.96 -7.81
N GLN A 140 26.10 11.48 -6.59
CA GLN A 140 27.15 10.67 -5.95
C GLN A 140 26.95 9.21 -6.34
N ARG A 141 27.97 8.58 -6.89
CA ARG A 141 27.95 7.14 -7.16
C ARG A 141 28.14 6.39 -5.85
N PRO A 142 27.47 5.24 -5.66
CA PRO A 142 27.69 4.38 -4.52
C PRO A 142 29.15 3.90 -4.44
N ILE A 143 29.64 3.69 -3.22
CA ILE A 143 30.96 3.08 -2.98
C ILE A 143 31.01 1.71 -3.69
N GLU A 144 32.18 1.31 -4.19
CA GLU A 144 32.40 0.05 -4.92
C GLU A 144 31.78 0.00 -6.33
N THR A 145 31.43 1.16 -6.94
CA THR A 145 30.99 1.25 -8.33
C THR A 145 31.94 2.14 -9.15
N GLU A 146 32.22 1.75 -10.40
CA GLU A 146 33.07 2.49 -11.32
C GLU A 146 32.26 3.34 -12.31
N ILE A 147 32.88 4.34 -12.93
CA ILE A 147 32.21 5.25 -13.87
C ILE A 147 31.61 4.52 -15.08
N GLY A 148 32.18 3.39 -15.48
CA GLY A 148 31.72 2.55 -16.58
C GLY A 148 30.61 1.55 -16.22
N ASP A 149 30.32 1.35 -14.93
CA ASP A 149 29.34 0.38 -14.49
C ASP A 149 27.90 0.79 -14.82
N PHE A 150 27.10 -0.19 -15.23
CA PHE A 150 25.64 -0.02 -15.35
C PHE A 150 24.98 -0.28 -13.99
N LEU A 151 24.38 0.75 -13.41
CA LEU A 151 23.76 0.67 -12.09
C LEU A 151 22.27 0.35 -12.17
N CYS A 152 21.87 -0.79 -11.58
CA CYS A 152 20.49 -1.13 -11.31
C CYS A 152 20.17 -0.74 -9.88
N LEU A 153 19.46 0.38 -9.69
CA LEU A 153 19.13 0.91 -8.37
C LEU A 153 17.72 0.50 -7.95
N TYR A 154 17.58 -0.06 -6.76
CA TYR A 154 16.32 -0.21 -6.05
C TYR A 154 16.35 0.64 -4.77
N SER A 155 15.35 1.50 -4.59
CA SER A 155 15.15 2.25 -3.35
C SER A 155 13.78 1.94 -2.77
N GLY A 156 13.74 1.32 -1.58
CA GLY A 156 12.47 0.93 -0.96
C GLY A 156 12.61 -0.06 0.17
N THR A 157 11.48 -0.55 0.67
CA THR A 157 11.43 -1.53 1.75
C THR A 157 11.92 -2.90 1.28
N HIS A 158 12.87 -3.51 1.99
CA HIS A 158 13.33 -4.89 1.77
C HIS A 158 12.32 -5.87 2.42
N GLY A 159 11.14 -5.97 1.85
CA GLY A 159 10.05 -6.81 2.35
C GLY A 159 9.67 -7.93 1.38
N VAL A 160 8.98 -8.96 1.91
CA VAL A 160 8.51 -10.12 1.14
C VAL A 160 7.73 -9.71 -0.12
N ALA A 161 6.93 -8.65 -0.03
CA ALA A 161 6.10 -8.17 -1.14
C ALA A 161 6.89 -7.67 -2.35
N ASN A 162 8.16 -7.31 -2.16
CA ASN A 162 8.97 -6.70 -3.21
C ASN A 162 9.75 -7.74 -4.04
N GLY A 163 9.81 -9.00 -3.59
CA GLY A 163 10.42 -10.10 -4.34
C GLY A 163 11.88 -9.85 -4.72
N LEU A 164 12.67 -9.23 -3.82
CA LEU A 164 14.04 -8.82 -4.12
C LEU A 164 14.99 -10.00 -4.32
N ASP A 165 14.58 -11.20 -3.93
CA ASP A 165 15.33 -12.44 -4.15
C ASP A 165 15.65 -12.64 -5.64
N ILE A 166 14.75 -12.25 -6.53
CA ILE A 166 14.97 -12.34 -7.98
C ILE A 166 16.16 -11.49 -8.46
N LEU A 167 16.46 -10.37 -7.78
CA LEU A 167 17.61 -9.54 -8.12
C LEU A 167 18.93 -10.23 -7.75
N ILE A 168 18.92 -11.04 -6.69
CA ILE A 168 20.06 -11.84 -6.27
C ILE A 168 20.31 -12.96 -7.29
N ASP A 169 19.24 -13.66 -7.70
CA ASP A 169 19.31 -14.71 -8.73
C ASP A 169 19.85 -14.15 -10.05
N VAL A 170 19.36 -12.96 -10.46
CA VAL A 170 19.85 -12.28 -11.68
C VAL A 170 21.31 -11.88 -11.54
N ALA A 171 21.75 -11.38 -10.38
CA ALA A 171 23.14 -11.01 -10.13
C ALA A 171 24.07 -12.24 -10.22
N GLU A 172 23.65 -13.40 -9.70
CA GLU A 172 24.37 -14.66 -9.84
C GLU A 172 24.53 -15.07 -11.31
N ILE A 173 23.42 -15.04 -12.09
CA ILE A 173 23.45 -15.36 -13.53
C ILE A 173 24.41 -14.41 -14.30
N LEU A 174 24.38 -13.11 -13.98
CA LEU A 174 25.28 -12.14 -14.61
C LEU A 174 26.74 -12.37 -14.26
N THR A 175 27.02 -12.76 -13.03
CA THR A 175 28.36 -13.15 -12.57
C THR A 175 28.87 -14.35 -13.35
N GLN A 176 28.06 -15.39 -13.54
CA GLN A 176 28.39 -16.56 -14.36
C GLN A 176 28.66 -16.17 -15.83
N LYS A 177 27.93 -15.17 -16.34
CA LYS A 177 28.12 -14.61 -17.68
C LYS A 177 29.28 -13.59 -17.80
N LYS A 178 30.07 -13.41 -16.73
CA LYS A 178 31.18 -12.44 -16.65
C LYS A 178 30.76 -10.99 -16.93
N ARG A 179 29.51 -10.63 -16.57
CA ARG A 179 28.97 -9.27 -16.70
C ARG A 179 29.13 -8.50 -15.39
N GLY A 180 30.39 -8.38 -14.92
CA GLY A 180 30.72 -7.62 -13.71
C GLY A 180 30.55 -6.10 -13.84
N ASP A 181 30.29 -5.62 -15.04
CA ASP A 181 29.92 -4.23 -15.39
C ASP A 181 28.50 -3.84 -14.94
N ILE A 182 27.64 -4.80 -14.57
CA ILE A 182 26.30 -4.56 -14.08
C ILE A 182 26.27 -4.70 -12.56
N LYS A 183 25.94 -3.61 -11.86
CA LYS A 183 25.91 -3.54 -10.40
C LYS A 183 24.49 -3.33 -9.90
N PHE A 184 24.08 -4.11 -8.89
CA PHE A 184 22.82 -3.89 -8.19
C PHE A 184 23.07 -3.13 -6.90
N VAL A 185 22.34 -2.03 -6.71
CA VAL A 185 22.41 -1.19 -5.52
C VAL A 185 21.05 -1.16 -4.86
N LEU A 186 20.96 -1.74 -3.67
CA LEU A 186 19.70 -1.86 -2.92
C LEU A 186 19.74 -0.93 -1.71
N ILE A 187 18.92 0.13 -1.73
CA ILE A 187 18.83 1.13 -0.68
C ILE A 187 17.52 0.95 0.07
N GLY A 188 17.59 0.62 1.35
CA GLY A 188 16.38 0.48 2.16
C GLY A 188 16.59 -0.30 3.44
N GLN A 189 15.46 -0.58 4.09
CA GLN A 189 15.41 -1.36 5.32
C GLN A 189 14.29 -2.39 5.25
N GLY A 190 14.44 -3.52 5.92
CA GLY A 190 13.42 -4.54 5.98
C GLY A 190 13.89 -5.87 6.53
N LYS A 191 12.99 -6.86 6.49
CA LYS A 191 13.25 -8.18 7.07
C LYS A 191 14.33 -8.98 6.31
N TYR A 192 14.58 -8.64 5.05
CA TYR A 192 15.54 -9.30 4.16
C TYR A 192 16.79 -8.45 3.92
N LYS A 193 17.22 -7.70 4.92
CA LYS A 193 18.48 -6.95 4.89
C LYS A 193 19.59 -7.83 5.44
#